data_4eb93e24f3b1e899f3fb0d7a0bbbf0dd
#
_entry.id   4eb93e24f3b1e899f3fb0d7a0bbbf0dd
#
_cell.length_a   1.000
_cell.length_b   1.000
_cell.length_c   1.000
_cell.angle_alpha   90.00
_cell.angle_beta   90.00
_cell.angle_gamma   90.00
#
_symmetry.space_group_name_H-M   'P 1'
#
loop_
_entity.id
_entity.type
_entity.pdbx_description
1 polymer ?
#
loop_
_entity_poly.entity_id
_entity_poly.type
_entity_poly.pdbx_seq_one_letter_code
_entity_poly.pdbx_strand_id
1 'polypeptide(L)'
;VTEERLDTGAADRIVGSIVDSTGISRAKTFPAHMLSWFVEVGAGASPSWAVFCVDDHLAFTPSLSVTGDLRLRIDRDRLRRIGDGIRWAPAGLYDQNGTRSSLCTRGVLERVVDALAGIGVQARIGHEVEFTLVGGHGEWAAYGLGAVLGQDEFVADLLRAAAGAGLGIEQIHAEAGAQQFELSLSPTDPVGSADDLVLARILIGRTARAHGMRASFSPVPVAGGSGNGAHVHVSFTRDGRPLLSGGAGPHGMTDAGGSVVAGILRALPGLGAVLTGSVLSHLRLRPGMWAGAWCCWGLENREAAVRLCALTPGNPHGAHLEVKPVDPSANPYLACAAILGAAHAGLVGALPLPAEVPVDPVRLTDAERAALGVDLLPTSPDDLLAALASSRLAGDLFGPSLREALLAVKSYEFGEFRARPPAELAERFRFAWTT
;
A
#
# COMPACT_ATOMS: atom_id res chain seq x y z
N VAL A 1 -15.34 -14.16 28.27
CA VAL A 1 -14.94 -12.90 27.67
C VAL A 1 -15.97 -11.88 28.16
N THR A 2 -15.59 -11.07 29.14
CA THR A 2 -16.42 -10.02 29.70
C THR A 2 -16.69 -8.98 28.63
N GLU A 3 -17.97 -8.71 28.35
CA GLU A 3 -18.38 -7.50 27.66
C GLU A 3 -17.82 -6.30 28.42
N GLU A 4 -16.68 -5.78 27.97
CA GLU A 4 -16.27 -4.45 28.36
C GLU A 4 -17.38 -3.50 27.88
N ARG A 5 -18.26 -3.11 28.80
CA ARG A 5 -19.16 -1.99 28.56
C ARG A 5 -18.27 -0.81 28.22
N LEU A 6 -18.21 -0.48 26.93
CA LEU A 6 -17.63 0.77 26.48
C LEU A 6 -18.35 1.86 27.27
N ASP A 7 -17.63 2.51 28.19
CA ASP A 7 -18.14 3.72 28.85
C ASP A 7 -18.25 4.77 27.74
N THR A 8 -19.43 4.82 27.11
CA THR A 8 -19.67 5.63 25.93
C THR A 8 -20.32 6.91 26.38
N GLY A 9 -19.54 7.99 26.40
CA GLY A 9 -20.10 9.33 26.46
C GLY A 9 -21.09 9.56 25.31
N ALA A 10 -22.05 10.44 25.47
CA ALA A 10 -23.09 10.71 24.46
C ALA A 10 -22.55 11.15 23.09
N ALA A 11 -21.29 11.57 23.01
CA ALA A 11 -20.61 12.01 21.78
C ALA A 11 -19.70 10.94 21.17
N ASP A 12 -19.59 9.75 21.77
CA ASP A 12 -18.72 8.69 21.28
C ASP A 12 -19.24 8.09 19.97
N ARG A 13 -18.35 7.90 19.01
CA ARG A 13 -18.67 7.43 17.68
C ARG A 13 -17.65 6.43 17.12
N ILE A 14 -18.12 5.60 16.22
CA ILE A 14 -17.32 4.58 15.53
C ILE A 14 -17.31 4.92 14.04
N VAL A 15 -16.13 4.96 13.47
CA VAL A 15 -15.89 5.15 12.04
C VAL A 15 -15.45 3.81 11.47
N GLY A 16 -16.19 3.30 10.50
CA GLY A 16 -15.79 2.14 9.71
C GLY A 16 -15.44 2.56 8.29
N SER A 17 -14.29 2.14 7.77
CA SER A 17 -13.89 2.48 6.41
C SER A 17 -13.40 1.29 5.60
N ILE A 18 -13.61 1.37 4.30
CA ILE A 18 -12.95 0.57 3.27
C ILE A 18 -11.97 1.48 2.50
N VAL A 19 -11.08 0.88 1.74
CA VAL A 19 -10.28 1.60 0.75
C VAL A 19 -10.77 1.20 -0.64
N ASP A 20 -11.09 2.19 -1.47
CA ASP A 20 -11.62 1.98 -2.81
C ASP A 20 -10.54 1.66 -3.86
N SER A 21 -10.93 1.54 -5.13
CA SER A 21 -10.03 1.22 -6.25
C SER A 21 -8.95 2.28 -6.52
N THR A 22 -9.12 3.49 -5.99
CA THR A 22 -8.18 4.62 -6.14
C THR A 22 -7.28 4.83 -4.94
N GLY A 23 -7.37 3.98 -3.91
CA GLY A 23 -6.61 4.13 -2.67
C GLY A 23 -7.20 5.14 -1.68
N ILE A 24 -8.41 5.65 -1.93
CA ILE A 24 -9.12 6.59 -1.05
C ILE A 24 -9.95 5.83 -0.02
N SER A 25 -9.87 6.24 1.24
CA SER A 25 -10.70 5.67 2.32
C SER A 25 -12.12 6.22 2.27
N ARG A 26 -13.11 5.33 2.08
CA ARG A 26 -14.54 5.67 2.12
C ARG A 26 -15.14 5.15 3.42
N ALA A 27 -15.88 5.98 4.15
CA ALA A 27 -16.28 5.68 5.51
C ALA A 27 -17.75 5.92 5.82
N LYS A 28 -18.23 5.24 6.87
CA LYS A 28 -19.48 5.55 7.55
C LYS A 28 -19.24 5.66 9.06
N THR A 29 -20.02 6.52 9.70
CA THR A 29 -19.90 6.81 11.13
C THR A 29 -21.21 6.50 11.84
N PHE A 30 -21.13 5.87 13.00
CA PHE A 30 -22.26 5.53 13.85
C PHE A 30 -22.00 5.93 15.30
N PRO A 31 -23.06 6.24 16.09
CA PRO A 31 -22.95 6.36 17.54
C PRO A 31 -22.38 5.06 18.15
N ALA A 32 -21.60 5.16 19.21
CA ALA A 32 -20.89 4.02 19.79
C ALA A 32 -21.82 2.90 20.28
N HIS A 33 -23.06 3.22 20.69
CA HIS A 33 -24.04 2.19 21.06
C HIS A 33 -24.49 1.30 19.91
N MET A 34 -24.21 1.67 18.66
CA MET A 34 -24.51 0.87 17.47
C MET A 34 -23.38 -0.11 17.11
N LEU A 35 -22.36 -0.29 17.97
CA LEU A 35 -21.19 -1.15 17.67
C LEU A 35 -21.58 -2.55 17.22
N SER A 36 -22.38 -3.25 18.01
CA SER A 36 -22.78 -4.64 17.69
C SER A 36 -23.53 -4.70 16.35
N TRP A 37 -24.43 -3.75 16.10
CA TRP A 37 -25.13 -3.67 14.82
C TRP A 37 -24.17 -3.42 13.65
N PHE A 38 -23.17 -2.54 13.83
CA PHE A 38 -22.22 -2.22 12.78
C PHE A 38 -21.28 -3.39 12.45
N VAL A 39 -21.00 -4.25 13.45
CA VAL A 39 -20.22 -5.49 13.28
C VAL A 39 -21.05 -6.57 12.60
N GLU A 40 -22.28 -6.83 13.08
CA GLU A 40 -23.07 -8.00 12.71
C GLU A 40 -23.92 -7.79 11.46
N VAL A 41 -24.62 -6.66 11.39
CA VAL A 41 -25.53 -6.31 10.28
C VAL A 41 -24.82 -5.45 9.24
N GLY A 42 -24.12 -4.43 9.68
CA GLY A 42 -23.39 -3.51 8.82
C GLY A 42 -24.24 -2.39 8.21
N ALA A 43 -23.55 -1.39 7.71
CA ALA A 43 -24.14 -0.25 7.01
C ALA A 43 -24.37 -0.55 5.53
N GLY A 44 -25.46 -0.07 4.95
CA GLY A 44 -25.68 -0.12 3.50
C GLY A 44 -24.58 0.63 2.75
N ALA A 45 -24.09 0.07 1.65
CA ALA A 45 -23.11 0.70 0.76
C ALA A 45 -23.44 0.33 -0.69
N SER A 46 -23.32 1.29 -1.60
CA SER A 46 -23.55 1.02 -3.03
C SER A 46 -22.35 0.27 -3.64
N PRO A 47 -22.57 -0.69 -4.54
CA PRO A 47 -21.49 -1.27 -5.36
C PRO A 47 -20.70 -0.23 -6.16
N SER A 48 -21.31 0.94 -6.43
CA SER A 48 -20.64 2.06 -7.10
C SER A 48 -19.42 2.61 -6.33
N TRP A 49 -19.25 2.23 -5.04
CA TRP A 49 -18.04 2.59 -4.30
C TRP A 49 -16.77 1.95 -4.90
N ALA A 50 -16.90 0.88 -5.66
CA ALA A 50 -15.77 0.26 -6.36
C ALA A 50 -15.33 1.01 -7.63
N VAL A 51 -16.18 1.92 -8.16
CA VAL A 51 -15.93 2.65 -9.41
C VAL A 51 -15.80 4.17 -9.24
N PHE A 52 -15.61 4.64 -8.00
CA PHE A 52 -15.17 6.01 -7.78
C PHE A 52 -13.77 6.24 -8.33
N CYS A 53 -13.58 7.34 -9.04
CA CYS A 53 -12.29 7.84 -9.49
C CYS A 53 -11.72 8.86 -8.49
N VAL A 54 -10.47 9.26 -8.68
CA VAL A 54 -9.75 10.17 -7.77
C VAL A 54 -10.40 11.55 -7.64
N ASP A 55 -11.24 11.94 -8.59
CA ASP A 55 -12.00 13.20 -8.63
C ASP A 55 -13.49 13.02 -8.29
N ASP A 56 -13.84 11.89 -7.68
CA ASP A 56 -15.19 11.47 -7.34
C ASP A 56 -16.15 11.21 -8.55
N HIS A 57 -15.60 11.17 -9.77
CA HIS A 57 -16.36 10.66 -10.92
C HIS A 57 -16.68 9.16 -10.71
N LEU A 58 -17.80 8.71 -11.28
CA LEU A 58 -18.24 7.31 -11.24
C LEU A 58 -18.02 6.66 -12.62
N ALA A 59 -16.99 5.85 -12.74
CA ALA A 59 -16.68 5.12 -13.97
C ALA A 59 -17.57 3.86 -14.08
N PHE A 60 -18.87 4.07 -14.27
CA PHE A 60 -19.84 2.97 -14.39
C PHE A 60 -19.48 1.99 -15.49
N THR A 61 -19.81 0.73 -15.23
CA THR A 61 -19.64 -0.39 -16.17
C THR A 61 -20.96 -1.11 -16.37
N PRO A 62 -21.09 -2.01 -17.34
CA PRO A 62 -22.30 -2.80 -17.50
C PRO A 62 -22.71 -3.60 -16.25
N SER A 63 -21.75 -4.04 -15.45
CA SER A 63 -22.00 -4.83 -14.22
C SER A 63 -22.03 -3.98 -12.95
N LEU A 64 -21.47 -2.78 -12.95
CA LEU A 64 -21.37 -1.90 -11.77
C LEU A 64 -22.00 -0.54 -12.08
N SER A 65 -23.20 -0.34 -11.57
CA SER A 65 -24.00 0.85 -11.82
C SER A 65 -24.68 1.34 -10.54
N VAL A 66 -25.80 2.02 -10.66
CA VAL A 66 -26.58 2.55 -9.52
C VAL A 66 -27.41 1.50 -8.79
N THR A 67 -27.46 0.26 -9.30
CA THR A 67 -28.26 -0.82 -8.72
C THR A 67 -27.44 -1.75 -7.84
N GLY A 68 -28.08 -2.28 -6.81
CA GLY A 68 -27.45 -3.18 -5.84
C GLY A 68 -27.20 -2.50 -4.50
N ASP A 69 -26.98 -3.31 -3.47
CA ASP A 69 -26.67 -2.86 -2.12
C ASP A 69 -25.74 -3.88 -1.45
N LEU A 70 -24.71 -3.38 -0.81
CA LEU A 70 -23.73 -4.13 -0.04
C LEU A 70 -23.87 -3.78 1.44
N ARG A 71 -23.25 -4.59 2.29
CA ARG A 71 -23.11 -4.32 3.72
C ARG A 71 -21.66 -4.03 4.07
N LEU A 72 -21.41 -2.86 4.61
CA LEU A 72 -20.13 -2.47 5.18
C LEU A 72 -20.13 -2.89 6.65
N ARG A 73 -19.35 -3.91 7.02
CA ARG A 73 -19.21 -4.42 8.39
C ARG A 73 -17.80 -4.16 8.88
N ILE A 74 -17.68 -3.61 10.08
CA ILE A 74 -16.37 -3.37 10.70
C ILE A 74 -15.81 -4.63 11.35
N ASP A 75 -14.47 -4.71 11.40
CA ASP A 75 -13.74 -5.72 12.14
C ASP A 75 -13.60 -5.27 13.60
N ARG A 76 -14.32 -5.94 14.52
CA ARG A 76 -14.33 -5.60 15.94
C ARG A 76 -12.95 -5.71 16.58
N ASP A 77 -12.17 -6.72 16.19
CA ASP A 77 -10.87 -7.02 16.80
C ASP A 77 -9.81 -5.97 16.40
N ARG A 78 -10.11 -5.24 15.33
CA ARG A 78 -9.27 -4.14 14.83
C ARG A 78 -9.80 -2.75 15.20
N LEU A 79 -10.70 -2.65 16.18
CA LEU A 79 -11.19 -1.36 16.66
C LEU A 79 -10.07 -0.60 17.39
N ARG A 80 -9.77 0.62 16.93
CA ARG A 80 -8.67 1.47 17.41
C ARG A 80 -9.18 2.84 17.85
N ARG A 81 -8.61 3.38 18.94
CA ARG A 81 -8.86 4.77 19.35
C ARG A 81 -8.06 5.70 18.45
N ILE A 82 -8.72 6.65 17.80
CA ILE A 82 -8.07 7.64 16.92
C ILE A 82 -8.24 9.08 17.41
N GLY A 83 -8.82 9.25 18.57
CA GLY A 83 -9.06 10.57 19.24
C GLY A 83 -10.07 10.42 20.34
N ASP A 84 -10.35 11.52 21.04
CA ASP A 84 -11.32 11.54 22.13
C ASP A 84 -12.72 11.26 21.60
N GLY A 85 -13.37 10.24 22.16
CA GLY A 85 -14.68 9.77 21.73
C GLY A 85 -14.75 9.23 20.31
N ILE A 86 -13.60 8.97 19.64
CA ILE A 86 -13.59 8.45 18.27
C ILE A 86 -12.82 7.13 18.23
N ARG A 87 -13.48 6.09 17.72
CA ARG A 87 -12.85 4.83 17.37
C ARG A 87 -12.98 4.58 15.87
N TRP A 88 -11.98 3.95 15.32
CA TRP A 88 -11.96 3.52 13.92
C TRP A 88 -11.71 2.02 13.85
N ALA A 89 -12.32 1.38 12.85
CA ALA A 89 -11.98 0.02 12.45
C ALA A 89 -12.01 -0.11 10.93
N PRO A 90 -11.14 -0.97 10.35
CA PRO A 90 -11.27 -1.37 8.96
C PRO A 90 -12.57 -2.13 8.77
N ALA A 91 -13.13 -2.03 7.58
CA ALA A 91 -14.36 -2.70 7.24
C ALA A 91 -14.20 -3.60 6.01
N GLY A 92 -15.05 -4.62 5.95
CA GLY A 92 -15.25 -5.43 4.77
C GLY A 92 -16.58 -5.14 4.10
N LEU A 93 -16.65 -5.40 2.80
CA LEU A 93 -17.90 -5.38 2.03
C LEU A 93 -18.46 -6.80 1.93
N TYR A 94 -19.76 -6.90 2.13
CA TYR A 94 -20.52 -8.17 2.09
C TYR A 94 -21.75 -7.99 1.21
N ASP A 95 -22.14 -9.04 0.52
CA ASP A 95 -23.39 -9.11 -0.21
C ASP A 95 -24.57 -9.23 0.78
N GLN A 96 -25.79 -9.04 0.31
CA GLN A 96 -27.00 -9.07 1.15
C GLN A 96 -27.25 -10.43 1.83
N ASN A 97 -26.69 -11.52 1.29
CA ASN A 97 -26.73 -12.87 1.89
C ASN A 97 -25.66 -13.10 2.97
N GLY A 98 -24.83 -12.10 3.25
CA GLY A 98 -23.74 -12.19 4.25
C GLY A 98 -22.43 -12.75 3.72
N THR A 99 -22.33 -13.10 2.44
CA THR A 99 -21.08 -13.54 1.80
C THR A 99 -20.14 -12.36 1.59
N ARG A 100 -18.81 -12.56 1.73
CA ARG A 100 -17.82 -11.54 1.40
C ARG A 100 -17.95 -11.14 -0.08
N SER A 101 -18.16 -9.87 -0.35
CA SER A 101 -18.32 -9.39 -1.71
C SER A 101 -17.03 -9.50 -2.52
N SER A 102 -17.15 -9.84 -3.81
CA SER A 102 -16.01 -9.86 -4.74
C SER A 102 -15.38 -8.47 -4.95
N LEU A 103 -16.06 -7.39 -4.59
CA LEU A 103 -15.57 -6.02 -4.63
C LEU A 103 -14.79 -5.61 -3.37
N CYS A 104 -14.73 -6.47 -2.36
CA CYS A 104 -14.03 -6.19 -1.11
C CYS A 104 -12.51 -6.28 -1.27
N THR A 105 -11.82 -5.16 -1.31
CA THR A 105 -10.36 -5.10 -1.48
C THR A 105 -9.62 -5.78 -0.31
N ARG A 106 -10.08 -5.61 0.94
CA ARG A 106 -9.55 -6.32 2.11
C ARG A 106 -9.76 -7.83 1.99
N GLY A 107 -10.93 -8.28 1.48
CA GLY A 107 -11.22 -9.68 1.21
C GLY A 107 -10.34 -10.30 0.12
N VAL A 108 -9.83 -9.51 -0.83
CA VAL A 108 -8.82 -10.00 -1.80
C VAL A 108 -7.55 -10.41 -1.06
N LEU A 109 -7.05 -9.56 -0.16
CA LEU A 109 -5.84 -9.86 0.61
C LEU A 109 -6.03 -11.09 1.52
N GLU A 110 -7.18 -11.19 2.21
CA GLU A 110 -7.51 -12.36 3.03
C GLU A 110 -7.40 -13.66 2.23
N ARG A 111 -7.99 -13.72 1.03
CA ARG A 111 -7.91 -14.91 0.16
C ARG A 111 -6.48 -15.26 -0.28
N VAL A 112 -5.65 -14.26 -0.52
CA VAL A 112 -4.25 -14.49 -0.91
C VAL A 112 -3.43 -15.03 0.28
N VAL A 113 -3.68 -14.53 1.48
CA VAL A 113 -3.08 -15.04 2.71
C VAL A 113 -3.46 -16.50 2.94
N ASP A 114 -4.75 -16.83 2.75
CA ASP A 114 -5.24 -18.21 2.86
C ASP A 114 -4.59 -19.12 1.80
N ALA A 115 -4.40 -18.64 0.58
CA ALA A 115 -3.72 -19.41 -0.48
C ALA A 115 -2.26 -19.71 -0.14
N LEU A 116 -1.53 -18.75 0.44
CA LEU A 116 -0.16 -18.97 0.93
C LEU A 116 -0.14 -19.98 2.08
N ALA A 117 -1.06 -19.84 3.03
CA ALA A 117 -1.20 -20.79 4.14
C ALA A 117 -1.52 -22.21 3.63
N GLY A 118 -2.31 -22.33 2.57
CA GLY A 118 -2.62 -23.59 1.91
C GLY A 118 -1.41 -24.35 1.35
N ILE A 119 -0.30 -23.67 1.09
CA ILE A 119 0.99 -24.27 0.69
C ILE A 119 2.03 -24.25 1.83
N GLY A 120 1.59 -24.04 3.07
CA GLY A 120 2.43 -24.03 4.26
C GLY A 120 3.32 -22.78 4.41
N VAL A 121 3.01 -21.70 3.70
CA VAL A 121 3.80 -20.46 3.73
C VAL A 121 3.06 -19.36 4.50
N GLN A 122 3.79 -18.69 5.37
CA GLN A 122 3.34 -17.51 6.10
C GLN A 122 4.18 -16.29 5.68
N ALA A 123 3.55 -15.13 5.63
CA ALA A 123 4.22 -13.86 5.34
C ALA A 123 4.07 -12.89 6.51
N ARG A 124 5.04 -12.01 6.69
CA ARG A 124 4.95 -10.80 7.51
C ARG A 124 5.24 -9.60 6.62
N ILE A 125 4.49 -8.52 6.83
CA ILE A 125 4.64 -7.28 6.06
C ILE A 125 4.90 -6.12 7.02
N GLY A 126 5.89 -5.28 6.69
CA GLY A 126 6.10 -3.94 7.21
C GLY A 126 5.91 -2.91 6.09
N HIS A 127 5.58 -1.70 6.44
CA HIS A 127 5.43 -0.59 5.50
C HIS A 127 6.36 0.55 5.87
N GLU A 128 6.97 1.15 4.86
CA GLU A 128 7.50 2.51 4.91
C GLU A 128 6.52 3.41 4.16
N VAL A 129 6.04 4.47 4.80
CA VAL A 129 5.14 5.43 4.18
C VAL A 129 5.73 6.82 4.25
N GLU A 130 5.95 7.41 3.08
CA GLU A 130 6.38 8.78 2.95
C GLU A 130 5.18 9.72 2.83
N PHE A 131 5.32 10.90 3.42
CA PHE A 131 4.31 11.95 3.36
C PHE A 131 4.97 13.34 3.47
N THR A 132 4.29 14.35 2.93
CA THR A 132 4.76 15.73 2.99
C THR A 132 3.84 16.58 3.84
N LEU A 133 4.39 17.33 4.80
CA LEU A 133 3.66 18.28 5.64
C LEU A 133 3.51 19.63 4.92
N VAL A 134 2.35 19.89 4.38
CA VAL A 134 2.03 21.18 3.73
C VAL A 134 1.61 22.19 4.82
N GLY A 135 2.28 23.34 4.84
CA GLY A 135 2.14 24.34 5.89
C GLY A 135 3.17 24.21 7.01
N GLY A 136 4.04 23.18 6.96
CA GLY A 136 5.21 23.08 7.84
C GLY A 136 6.22 24.19 7.57
N HIS A 137 6.99 24.53 8.58
CA HIS A 137 7.97 25.63 8.56
C HIS A 137 9.36 25.13 8.98
N GLY A 138 10.38 25.92 8.72
CA GLY A 138 11.74 25.66 9.13
C GLY A 138 12.66 25.26 7.97
N GLU A 139 13.96 25.30 8.25
CA GLU A 139 14.99 24.87 7.32
C GLU A 139 14.94 23.35 7.13
N TRP A 140 15.25 22.92 5.91
CA TRP A 140 15.19 21.50 5.55
C TRP A 140 16.51 21.06 4.92
N ALA A 141 17.14 20.09 5.54
CA ALA A 141 18.20 19.31 4.93
C ALA A 141 17.74 17.85 4.86
N ALA A 142 18.00 17.20 3.75
CA ALA A 142 17.70 15.77 3.58
C ALA A 142 18.33 14.96 4.73
N TYR A 143 17.53 14.14 5.42
CA TYR A 143 17.94 13.33 6.58
C TYR A 143 18.52 14.19 7.74
N GLY A 144 18.25 15.48 7.75
CA GLY A 144 18.84 16.43 8.67
C GLY A 144 18.24 16.36 10.08
N LEU A 145 19.09 16.37 11.11
CA LEU A 145 18.66 16.46 12.50
C LEU A 145 17.79 17.71 12.75
N GLY A 146 18.16 18.87 12.17
CA GLY A 146 17.40 20.09 12.31
C GLY A 146 16.00 20.02 11.71
N ALA A 147 15.81 19.26 10.62
CA ALA A 147 14.51 19.05 10.00
C ALA A 147 13.56 18.28 10.91
N VAL A 148 14.05 17.22 11.57
CA VAL A 148 13.27 16.46 12.55
C VAL A 148 12.94 17.31 13.77
N LEU A 149 13.94 17.97 14.35
CA LEU A 149 13.76 18.81 15.55
C LEU A 149 12.88 20.04 15.28
N GLY A 150 12.87 20.54 14.04
CA GLY A 150 11.98 21.64 13.61
C GLY A 150 10.48 21.25 13.62
N GLN A 151 10.16 19.94 13.67
CA GLN A 151 8.81 19.39 13.75
C GLN A 151 8.61 18.51 15.01
N ASP A 152 9.41 18.72 16.04
CA ASP A 152 9.44 17.84 17.24
C ASP A 152 8.08 17.68 17.92
N GLU A 153 7.31 18.76 18.05
CA GLU A 153 5.97 18.70 18.65
C GLU A 153 5.01 17.82 17.84
N PHE A 154 5.03 17.94 16.50
CA PHE A 154 4.25 17.08 15.61
C PHE A 154 4.67 15.60 15.74
N VAL A 155 5.98 15.34 15.72
CA VAL A 155 6.54 13.98 15.85
C VAL A 155 6.15 13.37 17.19
N ALA A 156 6.32 14.11 18.29
CA ALA A 156 5.96 13.65 19.63
C ALA A 156 4.46 13.36 19.77
N ASP A 157 3.60 14.20 19.21
CA ASP A 157 2.16 14.00 19.24
C ASP A 157 1.72 12.82 18.38
N LEU A 158 2.35 12.62 17.21
CA LEU A 158 2.10 11.47 16.35
C LEU A 158 2.47 10.16 17.06
N LEU A 159 3.64 10.09 17.70
CA LEU A 159 4.08 8.92 18.44
C LEU A 159 3.15 8.61 19.63
N ARG A 160 2.68 9.65 20.35
CA ARG A 160 1.68 9.49 21.43
C ARG A 160 0.34 8.98 20.90
N ALA A 161 -0.14 9.51 19.76
CA ALA A 161 -1.38 9.08 19.13
C ALA A 161 -1.28 7.62 18.65
N ALA A 162 -0.15 7.24 18.06
CA ALA A 162 0.13 5.88 17.61
C ALA A 162 0.14 4.89 18.78
N ALA A 163 0.86 5.20 19.87
CA ALA A 163 0.87 4.39 21.08
C ALA A 163 -0.53 4.22 21.67
N GLY A 164 -1.32 5.31 21.74
CA GLY A 164 -2.71 5.30 22.22
C GLY A 164 -3.66 4.51 21.34
N ALA A 165 -3.34 4.32 20.06
CA ALA A 165 -4.09 3.52 19.11
C ALA A 165 -3.58 2.07 19.01
N GLY A 166 -2.48 1.73 19.66
CA GLY A 166 -1.82 0.42 19.55
C GLY A 166 -1.16 0.20 18.19
N LEU A 167 -0.73 1.26 17.49
CA LEU A 167 0.01 1.21 16.25
C LEU A 167 1.51 1.17 16.55
N GLY A 168 2.21 0.14 16.07
CA GLY A 168 3.66 0.00 16.19
C GLY A 168 4.37 0.88 15.16
N ILE A 169 5.08 1.91 15.62
CA ILE A 169 6.01 2.70 14.81
C ILE A 169 7.42 2.31 15.23
N GLU A 170 8.29 1.99 14.27
CA GLU A 170 9.69 1.67 14.54
C GLU A 170 10.62 2.86 14.28
N GLN A 171 10.28 3.68 13.28
CA GLN A 171 11.11 4.80 12.87
C GLN A 171 10.26 5.91 12.28
N ILE A 172 10.70 7.14 12.50
CA ILE A 172 10.28 8.34 11.75
C ILE A 172 11.51 9.20 11.52
N HIS A 173 11.69 9.70 10.30
CA HIS A 173 12.79 10.58 9.96
C HIS A 173 12.39 11.58 8.86
N ALA A 174 13.20 12.63 8.73
CA ALA A 174 13.10 13.58 7.63
C ALA A 174 13.66 12.97 6.35
N GLU A 175 12.94 13.11 5.26
CA GLU A 175 13.29 12.60 3.94
C GLU A 175 13.98 13.64 3.06
N ALA A 176 14.26 13.28 1.78
CA ALA A 176 14.96 14.11 0.82
C ALA A 176 14.18 15.37 0.42
N GLY A 177 12.86 15.29 0.36
CA GLY A 177 11.99 16.42 0.00
C GLY A 177 11.77 17.39 1.17
N ALA A 178 11.60 18.67 0.87
CA ALA A 178 11.27 19.67 1.88
C ALA A 178 9.96 19.31 2.60
N GLN A 179 9.99 19.29 3.94
CA GLN A 179 8.88 18.91 4.80
C GLN A 179 8.36 17.46 4.57
N GLN A 180 9.18 16.62 3.95
CA GLN A 180 8.88 15.21 3.71
C GLN A 180 9.40 14.35 4.87
N PHE A 181 8.55 13.47 5.37
CA PHE A 181 8.87 12.47 6.38
C PHE A 181 8.61 11.07 5.85
N GLU A 182 9.40 10.14 6.35
CA GLU A 182 9.13 8.70 6.25
C GLU A 182 8.84 8.12 7.63
N LEU A 183 7.86 7.22 7.69
CA LEU A 183 7.46 6.49 8.87
C LEU A 183 7.47 5.00 8.56
N SER A 184 8.24 4.21 9.33
CA SER A 184 8.29 2.76 9.23
C SER A 184 7.40 2.13 10.30
N LEU A 185 6.52 1.20 9.86
CA LEU A 185 5.61 0.45 10.72
C LEU A 185 6.20 -0.91 11.09
N SER A 186 5.95 -1.35 12.31
CA SER A 186 6.33 -2.70 12.78
C SER A 186 5.70 -3.79 11.90
N PRO A 187 6.47 -4.79 11.45
CA PRO A 187 5.96 -5.85 10.61
C PRO A 187 4.98 -6.75 11.38
N THR A 188 3.84 -7.05 10.75
CA THR A 188 2.82 -7.92 11.32
C THR A 188 2.22 -8.87 10.26
N ASP A 189 1.11 -9.55 10.57
CA ASP A 189 0.37 -10.32 9.57
C ASP A 189 -0.10 -9.41 8.41
N PRO A 190 -0.21 -9.94 7.17
CA PRO A 190 -0.42 -9.07 6.01
C PRO A 190 -1.72 -8.25 6.05
N VAL A 191 -2.81 -8.80 6.56
CA VAL A 191 -4.09 -8.08 6.66
C VAL A 191 -3.97 -7.00 7.72
N GLY A 192 -3.40 -7.33 8.88
CA GLY A 192 -3.12 -6.41 9.95
C GLY A 192 -2.20 -5.27 9.53
N SER A 193 -1.17 -5.57 8.74
CA SER A 193 -0.22 -4.57 8.25
C SER A 193 -0.90 -3.56 7.30
N ALA A 194 -1.77 -4.03 6.40
CA ALA A 194 -2.56 -3.14 5.55
C ALA A 194 -3.54 -2.28 6.34
N ASP A 195 -4.21 -2.85 7.37
CA ASP A 195 -5.05 -2.11 8.31
C ASP A 195 -4.23 -1.05 9.06
N ASP A 196 -3.03 -1.39 9.53
CA ASP A 196 -2.14 -0.49 10.26
C ASP A 196 -1.61 0.66 9.37
N LEU A 197 -1.39 0.42 8.06
CA LEU A 197 -1.06 1.50 7.13
C LEU A 197 -2.21 2.49 6.95
N VAL A 198 -3.46 2.03 6.88
CA VAL A 198 -4.64 2.92 6.86
C VAL A 198 -4.73 3.71 8.16
N LEU A 199 -4.53 3.06 9.32
CA LEU A 199 -4.53 3.71 10.62
C LEU A 199 -3.42 4.76 10.72
N ALA A 200 -2.21 4.46 10.25
CA ALA A 200 -1.09 5.41 10.21
C ALA A 200 -1.46 6.68 9.44
N ARG A 201 -2.05 6.54 8.23
CA ARG A 201 -2.50 7.70 7.44
C ARG A 201 -3.55 8.54 8.19
N ILE A 202 -4.49 7.90 8.89
CA ILE A 202 -5.49 8.59 9.72
C ILE A 202 -4.80 9.39 10.83
N LEU A 203 -3.87 8.79 11.56
CA LEU A 203 -3.19 9.44 12.68
C LEU A 203 -2.29 10.58 12.19
N ILE A 204 -1.50 10.36 11.14
CA ILE A 204 -0.67 11.40 10.53
C ILE A 204 -1.52 12.59 10.09
N GLY A 205 -2.61 12.34 9.33
CA GLY A 205 -3.49 13.40 8.86
C GLY A 205 -4.18 14.17 9.99
N ARG A 206 -4.60 13.48 11.06
CA ARG A 206 -5.22 14.12 12.23
C ARG A 206 -4.22 14.94 13.02
N THR A 207 -3.03 14.41 13.27
CA THR A 207 -1.97 15.11 13.99
C THR A 207 -1.51 16.34 13.20
N ALA A 208 -1.30 16.22 11.89
CA ALA A 208 -0.94 17.37 11.06
C ALA A 208 -1.97 18.51 11.18
N ARG A 209 -3.28 18.18 11.11
CA ARG A 209 -4.34 19.19 11.28
C ARG A 209 -4.34 19.83 12.68
N ALA A 210 -4.03 19.08 13.73
CA ALA A 210 -3.93 19.64 15.09
C ALA A 210 -2.79 20.67 15.22
N HIS A 211 -1.76 20.55 14.39
CA HIS A 211 -0.64 21.50 14.29
C HIS A 211 -0.83 22.56 13.18
N GLY A 212 -2.04 22.74 12.64
CA GLY A 212 -2.30 23.71 11.57
C GLY A 212 -1.73 23.36 10.20
N MET A 213 -1.27 22.12 10.02
CA MET A 213 -0.70 21.60 8.78
C MET A 213 -1.64 20.60 8.11
N ARG A 214 -1.28 20.18 6.90
CA ARG A 214 -1.94 19.07 6.19
C ARG A 214 -0.89 18.07 5.71
N ALA A 215 -1.10 16.80 5.98
CA ALA A 215 -0.27 15.74 5.39
C ALA A 215 -0.73 15.44 3.95
N SER A 216 0.21 15.35 3.04
CA SER A 216 -0.02 14.91 1.67
C SER A 216 0.57 13.52 1.44
N PHE A 217 -0.26 12.60 1.00
CA PHE A 217 0.13 11.27 0.53
C PHE A 217 0.09 11.17 -1.01
N SER A 218 0.11 12.31 -1.71
CA SER A 218 0.23 12.29 -3.17
C SER A 218 1.57 11.69 -3.58
N PRO A 219 1.62 10.84 -4.63
CA PRO A 219 2.89 10.35 -5.19
C PRO A 219 3.87 11.47 -5.55
N VAL A 220 3.32 12.64 -5.95
CA VAL A 220 4.10 13.85 -6.21
C VAL A 220 3.32 15.06 -5.70
N PRO A 221 3.53 15.50 -4.45
CA PRO A 221 2.78 16.59 -3.84
C PRO A 221 3.11 17.97 -4.42
N VAL A 222 4.32 18.10 -5.00
CA VAL A 222 4.80 19.32 -5.66
C VAL A 222 5.51 18.93 -6.95
N ALA A 223 5.08 19.48 -8.09
CA ALA A 223 5.69 19.19 -9.38
C ALA A 223 7.19 19.58 -9.39
N GLY A 224 8.04 18.64 -9.81
CA GLY A 224 9.50 18.81 -9.80
C GLY A 224 10.17 18.62 -8.45
N GLY A 225 9.40 18.39 -7.37
CA GLY A 225 9.90 18.02 -6.05
C GLY A 225 10.09 16.52 -5.90
N SER A 226 10.52 16.10 -4.69
CA SER A 226 10.59 14.69 -4.32
C SER A 226 9.20 14.06 -4.31
N GLY A 227 9.10 12.84 -4.81
CA GLY A 227 7.88 12.04 -4.70
C GLY A 227 7.79 11.31 -3.37
N ASN A 228 6.59 10.89 -2.97
CA ASN A 228 6.35 10.03 -1.82
C ASN A 228 6.27 8.56 -2.25
N GLY A 229 7.00 7.68 -1.58
CA GLY A 229 6.93 6.23 -1.69
C GLY A 229 6.03 5.59 -0.63
N ALA A 230 5.68 4.33 -0.87
CA ALA A 230 5.01 3.47 0.09
C ALA A 230 5.58 2.05 -0.04
N HIS A 231 6.85 1.91 0.34
CA HIS A 231 7.58 0.67 0.14
C HIS A 231 7.00 -0.44 1.01
N VAL A 232 6.95 -1.65 0.45
CA VAL A 232 6.42 -2.83 1.13
C VAL A 232 7.55 -3.79 1.43
N HIS A 233 7.82 -3.99 2.72
CA HIS A 233 8.77 -4.97 3.22
C HIS A 233 8.05 -6.28 3.50
N VAL A 234 8.58 -7.39 2.98
CA VAL A 234 7.93 -8.70 3.15
C VAL A 234 8.95 -9.79 3.42
N SER A 235 8.68 -10.59 4.44
CA SER A 235 9.41 -11.83 4.72
C SER A 235 8.47 -13.02 4.67
N PHE A 236 9.05 -14.21 4.40
CA PHE A 236 8.30 -15.45 4.25
C PHE A 236 8.92 -16.56 5.08
N THR A 237 8.06 -17.38 5.67
CA THR A 237 8.47 -18.60 6.36
C THR A 237 7.67 -19.80 5.87
N ARG A 238 8.29 -20.99 5.86
CA ARG A 238 7.60 -22.27 5.68
C ARG A 238 7.98 -23.19 6.83
N ASP A 239 7.00 -23.70 7.55
CA ASP A 239 7.21 -24.52 8.75
C ASP A 239 8.15 -23.83 9.77
N GLY A 240 7.97 -22.52 9.95
CA GLY A 240 8.77 -21.70 10.85
C GLY A 240 10.19 -21.38 10.36
N ARG A 241 10.60 -21.85 9.18
CA ARG A 241 11.93 -21.58 8.60
C ARG A 241 11.85 -20.44 7.59
N PRO A 242 12.76 -19.45 7.64
CA PRO A 242 12.78 -18.36 6.69
C PRO A 242 13.11 -18.86 5.28
N LEU A 243 12.48 -18.25 4.25
CA LEU A 243 12.76 -18.57 2.85
C LEU A 243 13.90 -17.72 2.27
N LEU A 244 14.13 -16.53 2.81
CA LEU A 244 15.11 -15.56 2.30
C LEU A 244 16.47 -15.66 2.99
N SER A 245 16.66 -16.65 3.88
CA SER A 245 17.94 -16.95 4.54
C SER A 245 18.00 -18.42 4.93
N GLY A 246 19.22 -18.88 5.29
CA GLY A 246 19.44 -20.26 5.76
C GLY A 246 19.47 -21.32 4.65
N GLY A 247 19.47 -20.92 3.38
CA GLY A 247 19.63 -21.78 2.21
C GLY A 247 21.04 -21.74 1.62
N ALA A 248 21.23 -22.45 0.49
CA ALA A 248 22.49 -22.52 -0.25
C ALA A 248 22.55 -21.55 -1.46
N GLY A 249 21.47 -20.85 -1.75
CA GLY A 249 21.40 -19.89 -2.86
C GLY A 249 22.12 -18.57 -2.56
N PRO A 250 22.08 -17.61 -3.51
CA PRO A 250 22.71 -16.30 -3.33
C PRO A 250 22.26 -15.64 -2.03
N HIS A 251 23.24 -15.08 -1.28
CA HIS A 251 23.03 -14.39 0.01
C HIS A 251 22.33 -15.25 1.06
N GLY A 252 22.43 -16.59 0.95
CA GLY A 252 21.77 -17.52 1.85
C GLY A 252 20.28 -17.76 1.56
N MET A 253 19.75 -17.30 0.43
CA MET A 253 18.39 -17.59 0.03
C MET A 253 18.15 -19.09 -0.18
N THR A 254 16.96 -19.57 0.12
CA THR A 254 16.52 -20.91 -0.30
C THR A 254 16.03 -20.88 -1.76
N ASP A 255 15.89 -22.03 -2.41
CA ASP A 255 15.29 -22.10 -3.75
C ASP A 255 13.86 -21.52 -3.75
N ALA A 256 13.09 -21.78 -2.69
CA ALA A 256 11.76 -21.20 -2.52
C ALA A 256 11.81 -19.69 -2.36
N GLY A 257 12.82 -19.13 -1.66
CA GLY A 257 13.06 -17.69 -1.59
C GLY A 257 13.37 -17.10 -2.97
N GLY A 258 14.18 -17.80 -3.75
CA GLY A 258 14.43 -17.43 -5.15
C GLY A 258 13.16 -17.41 -6.00
N SER A 259 12.28 -18.40 -5.82
CA SER A 259 10.99 -18.46 -6.51
C SER A 259 10.04 -17.33 -6.12
N VAL A 260 10.10 -16.86 -4.86
CA VAL A 260 9.35 -15.67 -4.42
C VAL A 260 9.83 -14.43 -5.18
N VAL A 261 11.14 -14.18 -5.23
CA VAL A 261 11.72 -13.03 -5.97
C VAL A 261 11.34 -13.09 -7.45
N ALA A 262 11.50 -14.26 -8.07
CA ALA A 262 11.16 -14.47 -9.48
C ALA A 262 9.67 -14.21 -9.77
N GLY A 263 8.79 -14.68 -8.88
CA GLY A 263 7.35 -14.47 -8.99
C GLY A 263 6.96 -12.99 -8.92
N ILE A 264 7.53 -12.25 -7.96
CA ILE A 264 7.29 -10.80 -7.82
C ILE A 264 7.76 -10.07 -9.08
N LEU A 265 9.01 -10.25 -9.51
CA LEU A 265 9.55 -9.57 -10.69
C LEU A 265 8.73 -9.85 -11.95
N ARG A 266 8.36 -11.11 -12.18
CA ARG A 266 7.56 -11.49 -13.33
C ARG A 266 6.19 -10.82 -13.36
N ALA A 267 5.61 -10.56 -12.19
CA ALA A 267 4.27 -10.01 -12.06
C ALA A 267 4.21 -8.48 -12.07
N LEU A 268 5.28 -7.79 -11.64
CA LEU A 268 5.30 -6.33 -11.49
C LEU A 268 4.78 -5.56 -12.70
N PRO A 269 5.19 -5.86 -13.96
CA PRO A 269 4.66 -5.13 -15.13
C PRO A 269 3.13 -5.21 -15.25
N GLY A 270 2.55 -6.39 -14.99
CA GLY A 270 1.10 -6.61 -15.07
C GLY A 270 0.29 -6.06 -13.91
N LEU A 271 0.95 -5.65 -12.82
CA LEU A 271 0.33 -5.12 -11.60
C LEU A 271 0.62 -3.63 -11.39
N GLY A 272 1.40 -2.99 -12.28
CA GLY A 272 1.80 -1.59 -12.16
C GLY A 272 0.63 -0.62 -11.98
N ALA A 273 -0.48 -0.81 -12.69
CA ALA A 273 -1.68 0.03 -12.54
C ALA A 273 -2.34 -0.06 -11.16
N VAL A 274 -2.00 -1.08 -10.34
CA VAL A 274 -2.49 -1.23 -8.96
C VAL A 274 -1.49 -0.69 -7.94
N LEU A 275 -0.20 -0.80 -8.23
CA LEU A 275 0.90 -0.41 -7.33
C LEU A 275 1.29 1.07 -7.47
N THR A 276 1.25 1.58 -8.70
CA THR A 276 1.63 2.95 -9.09
C THR A 276 0.63 3.51 -10.12
N GLY A 277 -0.66 3.35 -9.83
CA GLY A 277 -1.74 3.60 -10.77
C GLY A 277 -2.29 5.03 -10.78
N SER A 278 -1.67 5.99 -10.09
CA SER A 278 -2.05 7.40 -10.17
C SER A 278 -1.49 8.05 -11.44
N VAL A 279 -2.21 9.04 -11.95
CA VAL A 279 -1.72 9.91 -13.05
C VAL A 279 -0.45 10.68 -12.70
N LEU A 280 -0.05 10.70 -11.42
CA LEU A 280 1.19 11.30 -10.93
C LEU A 280 2.33 10.28 -10.73
N SER A 281 2.04 8.99 -10.67
CA SER A 281 3.01 7.94 -10.30
C SER A 281 4.21 7.88 -11.25
N HIS A 282 3.99 8.12 -12.55
CA HIS A 282 5.05 8.14 -13.57
C HIS A 282 6.09 9.24 -13.35
N LEU A 283 5.73 10.30 -12.64
CA LEU A 283 6.67 11.40 -12.32
C LEU A 283 7.66 10.99 -11.20
N ARG A 284 7.27 10.03 -10.36
CA ARG A 284 8.10 9.45 -9.30
C ARG A 284 8.86 8.21 -9.80
N LEU A 285 8.20 7.28 -10.50
CA LEU A 285 8.78 6.00 -10.91
C LEU A 285 9.73 6.16 -12.09
N ARG A 286 10.94 6.65 -11.81
CA ARG A 286 11.99 6.91 -12.79
C ARG A 286 13.36 6.51 -12.24
N PRO A 287 14.34 6.15 -13.11
CA PRO A 287 15.73 5.95 -12.71
C PRO A 287 16.31 7.15 -11.94
N GLY A 288 17.11 6.86 -10.92
CA GLY A 288 17.75 7.88 -10.08
C GLY A 288 16.86 8.47 -8.98
N MET A 289 15.63 7.96 -8.85
CA MET A 289 14.68 8.42 -7.81
C MET A 289 14.53 7.42 -6.66
N TRP A 290 15.33 6.38 -6.62
CA TRP A 290 15.26 5.29 -5.64
C TRP A 290 13.86 4.67 -5.49
N ALA A 291 13.08 4.76 -6.58
CA ALA A 291 11.68 4.33 -6.62
C ALA A 291 11.49 2.90 -7.11
N GLY A 292 12.58 2.20 -7.49
CA GLY A 292 12.51 0.84 -8.02
C GLY A 292 11.99 0.77 -9.45
N ALA A 293 12.39 1.70 -10.32
CA ALA A 293 11.93 1.76 -11.70
C ALA A 293 12.44 0.60 -12.58
N TRP A 294 13.54 -0.04 -12.19
CA TRP A 294 14.13 -1.15 -12.92
C TRP A 294 13.58 -2.50 -12.44
N CYS A 295 12.99 -3.27 -13.34
CA CYS A 295 12.44 -4.59 -13.06
C CYS A 295 13.56 -5.63 -12.85
N CYS A 296 14.27 -5.52 -11.73
CA CYS A 296 15.35 -6.40 -11.31
C CYS A 296 15.38 -6.55 -9.80
N TRP A 297 16.24 -7.43 -9.29
CA TRP A 297 16.55 -7.53 -7.88
C TRP A 297 18.05 -7.40 -7.63
N GLY A 298 18.42 -7.04 -6.41
CA GLY A 298 19.80 -7.03 -5.97
C GLY A 298 19.92 -6.87 -4.46
N LEU A 299 21.06 -7.35 -3.93
CA LEU A 299 21.40 -7.16 -2.52
C LEU A 299 21.59 -5.68 -2.24
N GLU A 300 20.83 -5.14 -1.28
CA GLU A 300 20.87 -3.74 -0.84
C GLU A 300 20.83 -2.71 -2.00
N ASN A 301 20.27 -3.10 -3.14
CA ASN A 301 20.18 -2.25 -4.33
C ASN A 301 18.91 -1.38 -4.30
N ARG A 302 19.06 -0.10 -4.00
CA ARG A 302 17.93 0.86 -3.85
C ARG A 302 17.30 1.28 -5.18
N GLU A 303 17.93 1.02 -6.34
CA GLU A 303 17.34 1.27 -7.65
C GLU A 303 16.59 0.06 -8.23
N ALA A 304 16.81 -1.13 -7.66
CA ALA A 304 16.07 -2.33 -8.05
C ALA A 304 14.61 -2.29 -7.57
N ALA A 305 13.69 -2.80 -8.38
CA ALA A 305 12.28 -2.94 -7.99
C ALA A 305 12.10 -3.84 -6.77
N VAL A 306 12.96 -4.86 -6.64
CA VAL A 306 13.00 -5.77 -5.49
C VAL A 306 14.39 -5.73 -4.87
N ARG A 307 14.51 -5.08 -3.73
CA ARG A 307 15.74 -5.04 -2.94
C ARG A 307 15.73 -6.19 -1.94
N LEU A 308 16.76 -7.00 -1.93
CA LEU A 308 17.01 -7.96 -0.85
C LEU A 308 17.72 -7.25 0.30
N CYS A 309 17.08 -7.17 1.45
CA CYS A 309 17.68 -6.78 2.72
C CYS A 309 18.19 -8.06 3.40
N ALA A 310 19.50 -8.23 3.51
CA ALA A 310 20.10 -9.50 3.97
C ALA A 310 19.98 -9.71 5.47
N LEU A 311 20.13 -10.96 5.88
CA LEU A 311 20.33 -11.31 7.28
C LEU A 311 21.71 -10.82 7.73
N THR A 312 21.74 -9.79 8.57
CA THR A 312 22.95 -9.24 9.17
C THR A 312 22.73 -8.98 10.66
N PRO A 313 23.78 -8.86 11.48
CA PRO A 313 23.64 -8.49 12.90
C PRO A 313 22.90 -7.16 13.13
N GLY A 314 22.95 -6.25 12.14
CA GLY A 314 22.25 -4.95 12.21
C GLY A 314 20.83 -4.96 11.66
N ASN A 315 20.31 -6.11 11.22
CA ASN A 315 18.95 -6.25 10.72
C ASN A 315 18.10 -7.08 11.70
N PRO A 316 17.37 -6.44 12.62
CA PRO A 316 16.62 -7.13 13.69
C PRO A 316 15.44 -7.95 13.16
N HIS A 317 14.94 -7.65 11.97
CA HIS A 317 13.81 -8.35 11.34
C HIS A 317 14.24 -9.54 10.45
N GLY A 318 15.55 -9.79 10.34
CA GLY A 318 16.07 -10.83 9.47
C GLY A 318 16.01 -10.49 7.98
N ALA A 319 16.32 -11.48 7.12
CA ALA A 319 16.27 -11.27 5.69
C ALA A 319 14.83 -11.06 5.20
N HIS A 320 14.63 -10.02 4.38
CA HIS A 320 13.34 -9.69 3.79
C HIS A 320 13.52 -8.98 2.43
N LEU A 321 12.43 -8.85 1.67
CA LEU A 321 12.42 -8.10 0.42
C LEU A 321 11.73 -6.76 0.65
N GLU A 322 12.30 -5.71 0.08
CA GLU A 322 11.64 -4.43 -0.10
C GLU A 322 11.15 -4.33 -1.55
N VAL A 323 9.84 -4.21 -1.73
CA VAL A 323 9.21 -3.96 -3.03
C VAL A 323 8.96 -2.47 -3.16
N LYS A 324 9.77 -1.81 -3.99
CA LYS A 324 9.86 -0.34 -4.08
C LYS A 324 8.84 0.33 -5.01
N PRO A 325 8.41 -0.27 -6.15
CA PRO A 325 7.47 0.39 -7.06
C PRO A 325 6.04 0.35 -6.53
N VAL A 326 5.86 0.91 -5.34
CA VAL A 326 4.58 1.18 -4.70
C VAL A 326 4.57 2.63 -4.23
N ASP A 327 3.48 3.33 -4.43
CA ASP A 327 3.32 4.69 -3.92
C ASP A 327 2.03 4.85 -3.08
N PRO A 328 1.89 5.95 -2.32
CA PRO A 328 0.76 6.07 -1.39
C PRO A 328 -0.61 6.21 -2.06
N SER A 329 -0.71 6.34 -3.39
CA SER A 329 -1.99 6.27 -4.10
C SER A 329 -2.51 4.83 -4.26
N ALA A 330 -1.68 3.83 -4.01
CA ALA A 330 -2.10 2.44 -4.04
C ALA A 330 -3.08 2.12 -2.90
N ASN A 331 -4.06 1.26 -3.20
CA ASN A 331 -4.87 0.63 -2.16
C ASN A 331 -3.98 -0.36 -1.39
N PRO A 332 -3.78 -0.20 -0.05
CA PRO A 332 -2.88 -1.06 0.72
C PRO A 332 -3.20 -2.55 0.62
N TYR A 333 -4.48 -2.91 0.64
CA TYR A 333 -4.90 -4.30 0.57
C TYR A 333 -4.59 -4.91 -0.80
N LEU A 334 -4.85 -4.16 -1.88
CA LEU A 334 -4.56 -4.64 -3.24
C LEU A 334 -3.06 -4.68 -3.53
N ALA A 335 -2.28 -3.73 -2.99
CA ALA A 335 -0.82 -3.74 -3.13
C ALA A 335 -0.21 -4.96 -2.42
N CYS A 336 -0.59 -5.23 -1.17
CA CYS A 336 -0.16 -6.43 -0.46
C CYS A 336 -0.62 -7.71 -1.16
N ALA A 337 -1.88 -7.77 -1.61
CA ALA A 337 -2.41 -8.93 -2.33
C ALA A 337 -1.67 -9.18 -3.65
N ALA A 338 -1.32 -8.13 -4.38
CA ALA A 338 -0.54 -8.20 -5.62
C ALA A 338 0.85 -8.81 -5.37
N ILE A 339 1.58 -8.31 -4.37
CA ILE A 339 2.92 -8.79 -4.01
C ILE A 339 2.88 -10.23 -3.50
N LEU A 340 1.97 -10.54 -2.58
CA LEU A 340 1.83 -11.88 -2.01
C LEU A 340 1.32 -12.90 -3.05
N GLY A 341 0.38 -12.50 -3.91
CA GLY A 341 -0.11 -13.34 -4.99
C GLY A 341 0.95 -13.65 -6.04
N ALA A 342 1.80 -12.66 -6.34
CA ALA A 342 2.96 -12.85 -7.20
C ALA A 342 3.99 -13.82 -6.57
N ALA A 343 4.27 -13.68 -5.28
CA ALA A 343 5.11 -14.60 -4.52
C ALA A 343 4.52 -16.03 -4.52
N HIS A 344 3.21 -16.16 -4.27
CA HIS A 344 2.51 -17.44 -4.34
C HIS A 344 2.64 -18.10 -5.71
N ALA A 345 2.42 -17.34 -6.79
CA ALA A 345 2.56 -17.85 -8.16
C ALA A 345 4.00 -18.30 -8.46
N GLY A 346 5.00 -17.58 -7.96
CA GLY A 346 6.41 -17.96 -8.05
C GLY A 346 6.71 -19.27 -7.35
N LEU A 347 6.20 -19.42 -6.12
CA LEU A 347 6.37 -20.63 -5.31
C LEU A 347 5.71 -21.86 -5.94
N VAL A 348 4.45 -21.73 -6.39
CA VAL A 348 3.71 -22.82 -7.04
C VAL A 348 4.34 -23.21 -8.36
N GLY A 349 4.84 -22.21 -9.12
CA GLY A 349 5.53 -22.43 -10.39
C GLY A 349 6.98 -22.87 -10.26
N ALA A 350 7.54 -22.93 -9.02
CA ALA A 350 8.96 -23.19 -8.76
C ALA A 350 9.87 -22.38 -9.71
N LEU A 351 9.58 -21.09 -9.84
CA LEU A 351 10.28 -20.23 -10.79
C LEU A 351 11.75 -20.07 -10.42
N PRO A 352 12.68 -20.19 -11.40
CA PRO A 352 14.10 -19.98 -11.11
C PRO A 352 14.38 -18.52 -10.78
N LEU A 353 15.28 -18.29 -9.82
CA LEU A 353 15.74 -16.94 -9.47
C LEU A 353 16.45 -16.30 -10.67
N PRO A 354 16.04 -15.09 -11.11
CA PRO A 354 16.78 -14.35 -12.15
C PRO A 354 18.18 -13.94 -11.69
N ALA A 355 19.04 -13.55 -12.65
CA ALA A 355 20.34 -13.01 -12.34
C ALA A 355 20.24 -11.76 -11.44
N GLU A 356 21.13 -11.65 -10.45
CA GLU A 356 21.24 -10.48 -9.59
C GLU A 356 21.83 -9.30 -10.35
N VAL A 357 21.35 -8.09 -10.01
CA VAL A 357 21.94 -6.82 -10.47
C VAL A 357 22.62 -6.14 -9.28
N PRO A 358 23.95 -6.34 -9.11
CA PRO A 358 24.68 -5.88 -7.92
C PRO A 358 25.11 -4.41 -8.01
N VAL A 359 24.76 -3.71 -9.07
CA VAL A 359 25.10 -2.30 -9.33
C VAL A 359 23.86 -1.49 -9.68
N ASP A 360 23.97 -0.18 -9.66
CA ASP A 360 22.93 0.69 -10.20
C ASP A 360 22.70 0.35 -11.68
N PRO A 361 21.48 -0.05 -12.08
CA PRO A 361 21.18 -0.47 -13.45
C PRO A 361 21.46 0.59 -14.52
N VAL A 362 21.50 1.87 -14.16
CA VAL A 362 21.92 2.98 -15.05
C VAL A 362 23.37 2.82 -15.52
N ARG A 363 24.23 2.18 -14.73
CA ARG A 363 25.64 1.95 -15.07
C ARG A 363 25.86 0.83 -16.09
N LEU A 364 24.85 -0.03 -16.29
CA LEU A 364 24.91 -1.08 -17.29
C LEU A 364 24.66 -0.51 -18.68
N THR A 365 25.34 -1.04 -19.67
CA THR A 365 25.04 -0.78 -21.10
C THR A 365 23.70 -1.42 -21.48
N ASP A 366 23.10 -0.98 -22.58
CA ASP A 366 21.86 -1.58 -23.10
C ASP A 366 22.04 -3.08 -23.38
N ALA A 367 23.21 -3.49 -23.88
CA ALA A 367 23.52 -4.89 -24.13
C ALA A 367 23.60 -5.72 -22.84
N GLU A 368 24.20 -5.18 -21.78
CA GLU A 368 24.25 -5.84 -20.48
C GLU A 368 22.86 -5.92 -19.82
N ARG A 369 22.05 -4.87 -19.89
CA ARG A 369 20.66 -4.90 -19.41
C ARG A 369 19.87 -5.96 -20.15
N ALA A 370 19.95 -5.98 -21.48
CA ALA A 370 19.25 -6.98 -22.31
C ALA A 370 19.70 -8.42 -21.97
N ALA A 371 21.00 -8.64 -21.76
CA ALA A 371 21.54 -9.96 -21.39
C ALA A 371 21.06 -10.42 -20.00
N LEU A 372 20.81 -9.50 -19.08
CA LEU A 372 20.28 -9.76 -17.73
C LEU A 372 18.76 -9.77 -17.68
N GLY A 373 18.07 -9.40 -18.76
CA GLY A 373 16.61 -9.26 -18.78
C GLY A 373 16.09 -8.11 -17.91
N VAL A 374 16.85 -7.02 -17.83
CA VAL A 374 16.54 -5.84 -16.99
C VAL A 374 15.89 -4.76 -17.86
N ASP A 375 14.62 -4.53 -17.65
CA ASP A 375 13.84 -3.50 -18.32
C ASP A 375 13.29 -2.49 -17.32
N LEU A 376 12.87 -1.31 -17.79
CA LEU A 376 12.08 -0.39 -17.01
C LEU A 376 10.66 -0.92 -16.84
N LEU A 377 10.08 -0.70 -15.66
CA LEU A 377 8.66 -0.95 -15.44
C LEU A 377 7.82 -0.01 -16.32
N PRO A 378 6.67 -0.48 -16.82
CA PRO A 378 5.77 0.37 -17.59
C PRO A 378 5.23 1.52 -16.74
N THR A 379 5.26 2.73 -17.30
CA THR A 379 4.77 3.95 -16.65
C THR A 379 3.78 4.72 -17.52
N SER A 380 3.70 4.38 -18.84
CA SER A 380 2.72 5.01 -19.69
C SER A 380 1.30 4.50 -19.37
N PRO A 381 0.27 5.35 -19.41
CA PRO A 381 -1.11 4.95 -19.20
C PRO A 381 -1.57 3.77 -20.06
N ASP A 382 -1.22 3.80 -21.33
CA ASP A 382 -1.66 2.77 -22.28
C ASP A 382 -0.99 1.41 -21.99
N ASP A 383 0.30 1.42 -21.63
CA ASP A 383 1.03 0.19 -21.26
C ASP A 383 0.52 -0.38 -19.93
N LEU A 384 0.25 0.48 -18.93
CA LEU A 384 -0.29 0.06 -17.64
C LEU A 384 -1.67 -0.59 -17.79
N LEU A 385 -2.56 0.00 -18.61
CA LEU A 385 -3.89 -0.55 -18.87
C LEU A 385 -3.80 -1.87 -19.64
N ALA A 386 -2.99 -1.92 -20.69
CA ALA A 386 -2.79 -3.13 -21.50
C ALA A 386 -2.19 -4.28 -20.66
N ALA A 387 -1.21 -3.96 -19.82
CA ALA A 387 -0.57 -4.93 -18.93
C ALA A 387 -1.56 -5.47 -17.88
N LEU A 388 -2.36 -4.62 -17.23
CA LEU A 388 -3.40 -5.05 -16.27
C LEU A 388 -4.48 -5.89 -16.98
N ALA A 389 -4.91 -5.46 -18.17
CA ALA A 389 -5.94 -6.13 -18.95
C ALA A 389 -5.50 -7.52 -19.45
N SER A 390 -4.22 -7.72 -19.78
CA SER A 390 -3.68 -8.99 -20.25
C SER A 390 -3.14 -9.88 -19.13
N SER A 391 -2.94 -9.35 -17.92
CA SER A 391 -2.38 -10.10 -16.81
C SER A 391 -3.33 -11.20 -16.33
N ARG A 392 -2.93 -12.47 -16.53
CA ARG A 392 -3.65 -13.61 -15.97
C ARG A 392 -3.67 -13.56 -14.44
N LEU A 393 -2.53 -13.24 -13.83
CA LEU A 393 -2.44 -13.15 -12.36
C LEU A 393 -3.39 -12.08 -11.81
N ALA A 394 -3.49 -10.90 -12.43
CA ALA A 394 -4.46 -9.89 -12.02
C ALA A 394 -5.91 -10.40 -12.13
N GLY A 395 -6.21 -11.17 -13.19
CA GLY A 395 -7.51 -11.83 -13.35
C GLY A 395 -7.83 -12.82 -12.23
N ASP A 396 -6.86 -13.66 -11.88
CA ASP A 396 -6.99 -14.68 -10.84
C ASP A 396 -7.11 -14.03 -9.42
N LEU A 397 -6.36 -12.97 -9.15
CA LEU A 397 -6.36 -12.28 -7.86
C LEU A 397 -7.62 -11.45 -7.62
N PHE A 398 -7.99 -10.62 -8.57
CA PHE A 398 -9.05 -9.62 -8.39
C PHE A 398 -10.42 -10.15 -8.80
N GLY A 399 -10.48 -11.20 -9.62
CA GLY A 399 -11.71 -11.71 -10.17
C GLY A 399 -12.34 -10.74 -11.20
N PRO A 400 -13.42 -11.16 -11.87
CA PRO A 400 -13.98 -10.40 -12.99
C PRO A 400 -14.51 -9.01 -12.57
N SER A 401 -15.29 -8.93 -11.50
CA SER A 401 -15.96 -7.68 -11.10
C SER A 401 -14.99 -6.59 -10.62
N LEU A 402 -14.04 -6.94 -9.73
CA LEU A 402 -13.09 -5.96 -9.23
C LEU A 402 -12.07 -5.56 -10.32
N ARG A 403 -11.65 -6.51 -11.17
CA ARG A 403 -10.78 -6.18 -12.31
C ARG A 403 -11.48 -5.27 -13.31
N GLU A 404 -12.78 -5.47 -13.59
CA GLU A 404 -13.59 -4.58 -14.41
C GLU A 404 -13.64 -3.17 -13.81
N ALA A 405 -13.87 -3.06 -12.50
CA ALA A 405 -13.85 -1.79 -11.78
C ALA A 405 -12.49 -1.08 -11.88
N LEU A 406 -11.39 -1.80 -11.62
CA LEU A 406 -10.04 -1.26 -11.71
C LEU A 406 -9.73 -0.73 -13.13
N LEU A 407 -10.05 -1.50 -14.16
CA LEU A 407 -9.84 -1.08 -15.55
C LEU A 407 -10.70 0.14 -15.92
N ALA A 408 -11.97 0.19 -15.50
CA ALA A 408 -12.84 1.31 -15.78
C ALA A 408 -12.35 2.60 -15.11
N VAL A 409 -12.01 2.53 -13.83
CA VAL A 409 -11.48 3.66 -13.06
C VAL A 409 -10.18 4.18 -13.68
N LYS A 410 -9.20 3.29 -13.93
CA LYS A 410 -7.91 3.71 -14.50
C LYS A 410 -8.04 4.21 -15.94
N SER A 411 -8.92 3.63 -16.74
CA SER A 411 -9.20 4.13 -18.10
C SER A 411 -9.75 5.56 -18.07
N TYR A 412 -10.68 5.86 -17.15
CA TYR A 412 -11.19 7.21 -16.99
C TYR A 412 -10.09 8.18 -16.50
N GLU A 413 -9.39 7.84 -15.40
CA GLU A 413 -8.37 8.72 -14.83
C GLU A 413 -7.27 9.04 -15.83
N PHE A 414 -6.74 8.04 -16.52
CA PHE A 414 -5.71 8.25 -17.53
C PHE A 414 -6.25 8.98 -18.76
N GLY A 415 -7.48 8.69 -19.20
CA GLY A 415 -8.12 9.40 -20.30
C GLY A 415 -8.30 10.89 -20.04
N GLU A 416 -8.80 11.23 -18.84
CA GLU A 416 -9.11 12.62 -18.46
C GLU A 416 -7.86 13.44 -18.10
N PHE A 417 -6.87 12.81 -17.43
CA PHE A 417 -5.81 13.59 -16.80
C PHE A 417 -4.44 13.49 -17.46
N ARG A 418 -4.15 12.48 -18.30
CA ARG A 418 -2.79 12.28 -18.87
C ARG A 418 -2.25 13.46 -19.67
N ALA A 419 -3.11 14.30 -20.24
CA ALA A 419 -2.73 15.48 -21.04
C ALA A 419 -2.59 16.76 -20.19
N ARG A 420 -2.94 16.71 -18.89
CA ARG A 420 -2.88 17.89 -18.02
C ARG A 420 -1.43 18.16 -17.57
N PRO A 421 -1.06 19.42 -17.39
CA PRO A 421 0.27 19.76 -16.87
C PRO A 421 0.53 19.12 -15.49
N PRO A 422 1.76 18.58 -15.24
CA PRO A 422 2.10 17.98 -13.95
C PRO A 422 1.86 18.91 -12.75
N ALA A 423 2.07 20.21 -12.89
CA ALA A 423 1.86 21.18 -11.82
C ALA A 423 0.37 21.29 -11.44
N GLU A 424 -0.53 21.30 -12.44
CA GLU A 424 -1.97 21.30 -12.22
C GLU A 424 -2.43 20.03 -11.50
N LEU A 425 -1.94 18.86 -11.93
CA LEU A 425 -2.29 17.58 -11.32
C LEU A 425 -1.76 17.46 -9.89
N ALA A 426 -0.52 17.88 -9.64
CA ALA A 426 0.08 17.86 -8.32
C ALA A 426 -0.71 18.74 -7.34
N GLU A 427 -1.15 19.92 -7.76
CA GLU A 427 -1.98 20.80 -6.93
C GLU A 427 -3.38 20.22 -6.70
N ARG A 428 -4.05 19.76 -7.78
CA ARG A 428 -5.40 19.21 -7.73
C ARG A 428 -5.50 18.00 -6.82
N PHE A 429 -4.55 17.06 -6.93
CA PHE A 429 -4.58 15.79 -6.21
C PHE A 429 -3.64 15.73 -4.99
N ARG A 430 -3.08 16.88 -4.57
CA ARG A 430 -2.16 16.96 -3.43
C ARG A 430 -2.69 16.27 -2.18
N PHE A 431 -3.99 16.35 -1.93
CA PHE A 431 -4.63 15.82 -0.73
C PHE A 431 -5.66 14.73 -0.99
N ALA A 432 -5.69 14.15 -2.18
CA ALA A 432 -6.69 13.13 -2.54
C ALA A 432 -6.64 11.90 -1.63
N TRP A 433 -5.44 11.50 -1.21
CA TRP A 433 -5.22 10.32 -0.35
C TRP A 433 -5.04 10.66 1.13
N THR A 434 -5.30 11.89 1.51
CA THR A 434 -5.26 12.32 2.92
C THR A 434 -6.56 11.94 3.62
N THR A 435 -6.45 11.31 4.78
CA THR A 435 -7.58 10.87 5.62
C THR A 435 -7.86 11.80 6.78
#